data_80544d53dce4b581ba17dc5e38ce0c16
#
_entry.id   80544d53dce4b581ba17dc5e38ce0c16
#
_cell.length_a   1.000
_cell.length_b   1.000
_cell.length_c   1.000
_cell.angle_alpha   90.00
_cell.angle_beta   90.00
_cell.angle_gamma   90.00
#
_symmetry.space_group_name_H-M   'P 1'
#
loop_
_entity.id
_entity.type
_entity.pdbx_description
1 polymer ?
#
loop_
_entity_poly.entity_id
_entity_poly.type
_entity_poly.pdbx_seq_one_letter_code
_entity_poly.pdbx_strand_id
1 'polypeptide(L)'
;MKRWNGWGDDENALDYELSAAALQFLEGLIGESKPLPDASLEHVLATVPDSRLPPNDLYSLDAEDRLRHARGQSLPDWLALRSGAVGAFPDAVAFPHSTEEVRSLLQLASEQQFDIIAYGGGTSVVGHINPEENGRPVLTIDMTRMDQLMHLDKESQIATFGAGTIGPHVESQLKSQGYTLGHYPQSWELSTIGGWVASRSSGQQSLRYGRIEQMFAGGRIETLKGTLDIPTIPASSAGPDVREFFLGTEGRMGIITEVKARVTPLPEQESFHVLFF
;
A
#
# COMPACT_ATOMS: atom_id res chain seq x y z
N MET A 1 4.60 -11.76 11.89
CA MET A 1 5.25 -10.62 11.17
C MET A 1 4.93 -10.76 9.70
N LYS A 2 4.76 -9.65 8.92
CA LYS A 2 4.54 -9.73 7.47
C LYS A 2 5.66 -10.54 6.80
N ARG A 3 5.29 -11.49 5.94
CA ARG A 3 6.25 -12.32 5.21
C ARG A 3 7.16 -11.45 4.32
N TRP A 4 8.46 -11.69 4.33
CA TRP A 4 9.41 -10.90 3.53
C TRP A 4 9.44 -11.33 2.05
N ASN A 5 9.16 -12.60 1.75
CA ASN A 5 9.27 -13.20 0.42
C ASN A 5 7.94 -13.67 -0.18
N GLY A 6 6.82 -13.09 0.23
CA GLY A 6 5.51 -13.47 -0.28
C GLY A 6 4.35 -12.80 0.42
N TRP A 7 3.16 -13.31 0.20
CA TRP A 7 1.92 -12.82 0.78
C TRP A 7 1.68 -13.36 2.19
N GLY A 8 1.04 -12.55 3.03
CA GLY A 8 0.59 -12.94 4.37
C GLY A 8 1.62 -12.71 5.47
N ASP A 9 1.44 -13.41 6.57
CA ASP A 9 2.31 -13.39 7.73
C ASP A 9 3.10 -14.69 7.84
N ASP A 10 4.28 -14.63 8.49
CA ASP A 10 5.15 -15.81 8.69
C ASP A 10 4.43 -16.94 9.45
N GLU A 11 3.50 -16.59 10.35
CA GLU A 11 2.73 -17.56 11.15
C GLU A 11 1.60 -18.24 10.37
N ASN A 12 1.11 -17.59 9.30
CA ASN A 12 -0.01 -18.05 8.48
C ASN A 12 0.40 -18.32 7.03
N ALA A 13 1.71 -18.46 6.78
CA ALA A 13 2.21 -18.81 5.46
C ALA A 13 1.64 -20.18 5.05
N LEU A 14 0.75 -20.16 4.06
CA LEU A 14 0.27 -21.38 3.43
C LEU A 14 1.37 -21.90 2.51
N ASP A 15 2.30 -22.66 3.06
CA ASP A 15 3.18 -23.52 2.28
C ASP A 15 2.35 -24.73 1.83
N TYR A 16 1.53 -24.49 0.79
CA TYR A 16 0.66 -25.51 0.25
C TYR A 16 1.46 -26.36 -0.75
N GLU A 17 1.74 -27.59 -0.36
CA GLU A 17 2.27 -28.58 -1.31
C GLU A 17 1.13 -29.02 -2.24
N LEU A 18 1.32 -28.87 -3.52
CA LEU A 18 0.39 -29.37 -4.52
C LEU A 18 0.30 -30.91 -4.41
N SER A 19 -0.92 -31.44 -4.49
CA SER A 19 -1.09 -32.89 -4.59
C SER A 19 -0.41 -33.42 -5.86
N ALA A 20 0.05 -34.68 -5.84
CA ALA A 20 0.69 -35.30 -7.00
C ALA A 20 -0.20 -35.23 -8.27
N ALA A 21 -1.52 -35.36 -8.13
CA ALA A 21 -2.46 -35.24 -9.24
C ALA A 21 -2.53 -33.80 -9.80
N ALA A 22 -2.51 -32.79 -8.93
CA ALA A 22 -2.48 -31.39 -9.37
C ALA A 22 -1.17 -31.04 -10.05
N LEU A 23 -0.05 -31.54 -9.53
CA LEU A 23 1.27 -31.34 -10.14
C LEU A 23 1.31 -31.99 -11.52
N GLN A 24 0.89 -33.26 -11.64
CA GLN A 24 0.84 -33.97 -12.94
C GLN A 24 -0.06 -33.26 -13.95
N PHE A 25 -1.21 -32.72 -13.51
CA PHE A 25 -2.09 -31.93 -14.37
C PHE A 25 -1.40 -30.67 -14.88
N LEU A 26 -0.75 -29.92 -14.01
CA LEU A 26 -0.02 -28.70 -14.38
C LEU A 26 1.15 -29.03 -15.32
N GLU A 27 1.95 -30.05 -15.04
CA GLU A 27 3.07 -30.50 -15.88
C GLU A 27 2.61 -30.92 -17.28
N GLY A 28 1.41 -31.50 -17.38
CA GLY A 28 0.78 -31.80 -18.67
C GLY A 28 0.42 -30.56 -19.49
N LEU A 29 0.19 -29.41 -18.85
CA LEU A 29 -0.15 -28.16 -19.51
C LEU A 29 1.07 -27.28 -19.84
N ILE A 30 2.04 -27.22 -18.94
CA ILE A 30 3.13 -26.23 -19.00
C ILE A 30 4.54 -26.88 -19.10
N GLY A 31 4.62 -28.21 -19.08
CA GLY A 31 5.87 -28.96 -19.07
C GLY A 31 6.39 -29.28 -17.67
N GLU A 32 7.51 -30.04 -17.61
CA GLU A 32 8.09 -30.43 -16.33
C GLU A 32 8.50 -29.24 -15.48
N SER A 33 8.14 -29.30 -14.19
CA SER A 33 8.52 -28.29 -13.22
C SER A 33 9.96 -28.52 -12.73
N LYS A 34 10.67 -27.40 -12.48
CA LYS A 34 11.94 -27.40 -11.75
C LYS A 34 11.74 -26.63 -10.46
N PRO A 35 11.65 -27.30 -9.30
CA PRO A 35 11.54 -26.61 -8.03
C PRO A 35 12.74 -25.66 -7.83
N LEU A 36 12.47 -24.39 -7.57
CA LEU A 36 13.46 -23.43 -7.13
C LEU A 36 13.33 -23.36 -5.59
N PRO A 37 14.38 -23.76 -4.85
CA PRO A 37 14.35 -23.60 -3.39
C PRO A 37 14.29 -22.12 -3.03
N ASP A 38 13.50 -21.79 -2.00
CA ASP A 38 13.47 -20.44 -1.48
C ASP A 38 14.81 -20.07 -0.86
N ALA A 39 15.29 -18.86 -1.12
CA ALA A 39 16.45 -18.31 -0.46
C ALA A 39 16.12 -18.03 1.01
N SER A 40 17.08 -18.23 1.91
CA SER A 40 16.93 -17.86 3.30
C SER A 40 17.00 -16.34 3.48
N LEU A 41 16.29 -15.80 4.48
CA LEU A 41 16.35 -14.37 4.84
C LEU A 41 17.81 -13.92 5.08
N GLU A 42 18.58 -14.70 5.83
CA GLU A 42 19.98 -14.40 6.14
C GLU A 42 20.83 -14.28 4.86
N HIS A 43 20.64 -15.20 3.91
CA HIS A 43 21.35 -15.13 2.63
C HIS A 43 21.03 -13.87 1.85
N VAL A 44 19.75 -13.49 1.79
CA VAL A 44 19.32 -12.31 1.02
C VAL A 44 19.74 -11.01 1.74
N LEU A 45 19.67 -10.95 3.06
CA LEU A 45 20.18 -9.80 3.82
C LEU A 45 21.67 -9.53 3.55
N ALA A 46 22.47 -10.59 3.41
CA ALA A 46 23.89 -10.45 3.06
C ALA A 46 24.13 -9.89 1.63
N THR A 47 23.10 -9.85 0.78
CA THR A 47 23.19 -9.24 -0.57
C THR A 47 22.76 -7.78 -0.62
N VAL A 48 22.17 -7.24 0.46
CA VAL A 48 21.74 -5.83 0.51
C VAL A 48 23.00 -4.95 0.50
N PRO A 49 23.18 -4.07 -0.50
CA PRO A 49 24.37 -3.24 -0.59
C PRO A 49 24.40 -2.18 0.51
N ASP A 50 25.56 -1.60 0.78
CA ASP A 50 25.66 -0.43 1.64
C ASP A 50 24.77 0.69 1.11
N SER A 51 24.17 1.45 2.03
CA SER A 51 23.37 2.61 1.68
C SER A 51 24.25 3.73 1.09
N ARG A 52 23.74 4.39 0.08
CA ARG A 52 24.36 5.62 -0.50
C ARG A 52 23.96 6.87 0.29
N LEU A 53 23.00 6.74 1.24
CA LEU A 53 22.56 7.83 2.10
C LEU A 53 23.33 7.83 3.43
N PRO A 54 23.67 9.03 3.97
CA PRO A 54 24.27 9.13 5.29
C PRO A 54 23.25 8.77 6.39
N PRO A 55 23.70 8.40 7.60
CA PRO A 55 22.82 8.23 8.73
C PRO A 55 22.00 9.51 9.03
N ASN A 56 20.72 9.33 9.36
CA ASN A 56 19.79 10.41 9.69
C ASN A 56 18.68 9.86 10.60
N ASP A 57 18.19 10.68 11.52
CA ASP A 57 17.13 10.28 12.46
C ASP A 57 15.75 10.11 11.83
N LEU A 58 15.55 10.60 10.60
CA LEU A 58 14.27 10.53 9.89
C LEU A 58 14.04 9.21 9.14
N TYR A 59 15.08 8.39 8.96
CA TYR A 59 14.96 7.13 8.21
C TYR A 59 15.90 6.04 8.72
N SER A 60 15.54 4.81 8.45
CA SER A 60 16.33 3.60 8.76
C SER A 60 17.23 3.24 7.58
N LEU A 61 18.46 2.82 7.88
CA LEU A 61 19.41 2.20 6.94
C LEU A 61 19.49 0.69 7.13
N ASP A 62 18.66 0.13 7.99
CA ASP A 62 18.66 -1.30 8.31
C ASP A 62 18.42 -2.15 7.04
N ALA A 63 19.20 -3.21 6.89
CA ALA A 63 19.15 -4.06 5.72
C ALA A 63 17.80 -4.79 5.58
N GLU A 64 17.18 -5.19 6.70
CA GLU A 64 15.90 -5.87 6.68
C GLU A 64 14.76 -4.91 6.31
N ASP A 65 14.75 -3.68 6.86
CA ASP A 65 13.80 -2.64 6.43
C ASP A 65 13.89 -2.41 4.92
N ARG A 66 15.09 -2.29 4.40
CA ARG A 66 15.35 -2.06 2.98
C ARG A 66 14.92 -3.23 2.10
N LEU A 67 15.18 -4.46 2.53
CA LEU A 67 14.72 -5.67 1.84
C LEU A 67 13.19 -5.75 1.79
N ARG A 68 12.51 -5.52 2.90
CA ARG A 68 11.04 -5.59 3.00
C ARG A 68 10.32 -4.54 2.15
N HIS A 69 11.04 -3.51 1.71
CA HIS A 69 10.53 -2.43 0.86
C HIS A 69 11.12 -2.45 -0.57
N ALA A 70 11.83 -3.54 -0.94
CA ALA A 70 12.48 -3.62 -2.25
C ALA A 70 11.53 -4.03 -3.39
N ARG A 71 10.45 -4.76 -3.09
CA ARG A 71 9.57 -5.33 -4.10
C ARG A 71 8.10 -5.24 -3.73
N GLY A 72 7.25 -5.22 -4.76
CA GLY A 72 5.81 -5.39 -4.63
C GLY A 72 5.39 -6.86 -4.55
N GLN A 73 4.21 -7.16 -5.09
CA GLN A 73 3.56 -8.48 -5.00
C GLN A 73 3.18 -9.04 -6.38
N SER A 74 3.85 -8.62 -7.45
CA SER A 74 3.69 -9.26 -8.76
C SER A 74 4.38 -10.62 -8.78
N LEU A 75 4.03 -11.47 -9.75
CA LEU A 75 4.72 -12.76 -9.92
C LEU A 75 6.25 -12.60 -10.14
N PRO A 76 6.74 -11.66 -10.97
CA PRO A 76 8.17 -11.38 -11.04
C PRO A 76 8.79 -10.95 -9.71
N ASP A 77 8.08 -10.16 -8.88
CA ASP A 77 8.56 -9.75 -7.55
C ASP A 77 8.69 -10.95 -6.62
N TRP A 78 7.72 -11.85 -6.62
CA TRP A 78 7.78 -13.07 -5.82
C TRP A 78 8.93 -13.99 -6.26
N LEU A 79 9.15 -14.15 -7.56
CA LEU A 79 10.29 -14.92 -8.07
C LEU A 79 11.62 -14.29 -7.64
N ALA A 80 11.75 -12.96 -7.71
CA ALA A 80 12.93 -12.23 -7.28
C ALA A 80 13.19 -12.42 -5.78
N LEU A 81 12.18 -12.24 -4.94
CA LEU A 81 12.29 -12.39 -3.48
C LEU A 81 12.61 -13.84 -3.10
N ARG A 82 11.88 -14.81 -3.65
CA ARG A 82 12.03 -16.24 -3.31
C ARG A 82 13.33 -16.83 -3.80
N SER A 83 13.81 -16.42 -4.97
CA SER A 83 15.11 -16.85 -5.48
C SER A 83 16.31 -16.15 -4.84
N GLY A 84 16.09 -15.06 -4.11
CA GLY A 84 17.14 -14.18 -3.57
C GLY A 84 17.74 -13.22 -4.60
N ALA A 85 17.30 -13.25 -5.86
CA ALA A 85 17.76 -12.34 -6.91
C ALA A 85 16.93 -11.03 -6.90
N VAL A 86 16.93 -10.33 -5.75
CA VAL A 86 16.05 -9.18 -5.51
C VAL A 86 16.36 -8.01 -6.45
N GLY A 87 17.61 -7.81 -6.84
CA GLY A 87 18.04 -6.70 -7.70
C GLY A 87 18.20 -5.40 -6.89
N ALA A 88 17.44 -4.36 -7.23
CA ALA A 88 17.54 -3.07 -6.57
C ALA A 88 16.86 -3.03 -5.19
N PHE A 89 17.48 -2.28 -4.27
CA PHE A 89 16.98 -1.99 -2.94
C PHE A 89 16.84 -0.47 -2.73
N PRO A 90 15.89 0.00 -1.90
CA PRO A 90 15.94 1.38 -1.47
C PRO A 90 17.21 1.62 -0.63
N ASP A 91 17.76 2.83 -0.66
CA ASP A 91 18.91 3.19 0.17
C ASP A 91 18.51 3.40 1.63
N ALA A 92 17.28 3.85 1.85
CA ALA A 92 16.73 4.03 3.19
C ALA A 92 15.22 3.84 3.18
N VAL A 93 14.64 3.62 4.37
CA VAL A 93 13.20 3.54 4.60
C VAL A 93 12.83 4.48 5.74
N ALA A 94 11.88 5.38 5.52
CA ALA A 94 11.32 6.26 6.52
C ALA A 94 9.93 5.80 6.94
N PHE A 95 9.60 5.98 8.23
CA PHE A 95 8.32 5.60 8.83
C PHE A 95 7.68 6.80 9.54
N PRO A 96 7.18 7.80 8.82
CA PRO A 96 6.66 9.01 9.43
C PRO A 96 5.37 8.75 10.23
N HIS A 97 5.23 9.52 11.32
CA HIS A 97 4.03 9.53 12.17
C HIS A 97 3.13 10.74 11.91
N SER A 98 3.63 11.72 11.17
CA SER A 98 2.93 13.00 10.95
C SER A 98 3.15 13.55 9.54
N THR A 99 2.25 14.44 9.14
CA THR A 99 2.37 15.20 7.89
C THR A 99 3.64 16.07 7.85
N GLU A 100 4.04 16.60 9.00
CA GLU A 100 5.24 17.42 9.16
C GLU A 100 6.51 16.61 8.89
N GLU A 101 6.57 15.36 9.36
CA GLU A 101 7.69 14.46 9.09
C GLU A 101 7.76 14.11 7.59
N VAL A 102 6.62 13.83 6.96
CA VAL A 102 6.56 13.60 5.50
C VAL A 102 7.09 14.82 4.73
N ARG A 103 6.70 16.03 5.14
CA ARG A 103 7.18 17.27 4.52
C ARG A 103 8.69 17.44 4.69
N SER A 104 9.23 17.14 5.88
CA SER A 104 10.66 17.19 6.15
C SER A 104 11.44 16.20 5.28
N LEU A 105 10.91 14.98 5.09
CA LEU A 105 11.50 13.97 4.20
C LEU A 105 11.49 14.43 2.73
N LEU A 106 10.40 15.02 2.25
CA LEU A 106 10.31 15.58 0.90
C LEU A 106 11.31 16.72 0.68
N GLN A 107 11.45 17.61 1.67
CA GLN A 107 12.42 18.69 1.60
C GLN A 107 13.85 18.15 1.56
N LEU A 108 14.19 17.22 2.45
CA LEU A 108 15.50 16.56 2.50
C LEU A 108 15.84 15.89 1.16
N ALA A 109 14.88 15.15 0.59
CA ALA A 109 15.05 14.49 -0.70
C ALA A 109 15.27 15.48 -1.86
N SER A 110 14.57 16.62 -1.83
CA SER A 110 14.76 17.69 -2.81
C SER A 110 16.15 18.34 -2.70
N GLU A 111 16.61 18.62 -1.48
CA GLU A 111 17.91 19.24 -1.21
C GLU A 111 19.08 18.32 -1.56
N GLN A 112 18.95 17.03 -1.27
CA GLN A 112 20.01 16.04 -1.48
C GLN A 112 19.83 15.19 -2.74
N GLN A 113 18.79 15.47 -3.54
CA GLN A 113 18.55 14.85 -4.84
C GLN A 113 18.29 13.32 -4.75
N PHE A 114 17.50 12.86 -3.78
CA PHE A 114 17.01 11.50 -3.72
C PHE A 114 15.76 11.30 -4.60
N ASP A 115 15.56 10.09 -5.06
CA ASP A 115 14.27 9.66 -5.55
C ASP A 115 13.41 9.15 -4.39
N ILE A 116 12.11 9.41 -4.45
CA ILE A 116 11.16 9.02 -3.40
C ILE A 116 10.18 7.99 -3.95
N ILE A 117 9.95 6.95 -3.15
CA ILE A 117 8.88 5.99 -3.36
C ILE A 117 7.89 6.10 -2.21
N ALA A 118 6.63 6.48 -2.51
CA ALA A 118 5.55 6.40 -1.54
C ALA A 118 5.12 4.93 -1.38
N TYR A 119 5.07 4.46 -0.13
CA TYR A 119 4.77 3.06 0.17
C TYR A 119 3.65 2.97 1.21
N GLY A 120 2.70 2.09 1.00
CA GLY A 120 1.65 1.75 1.96
C GLY A 120 1.80 0.30 2.41
N GLY A 121 0.86 -0.56 2.05
CA GLY A 121 0.94 -1.99 2.37
C GLY A 121 1.90 -2.82 1.51
N GLY A 122 2.54 -2.24 0.51
CA GLY A 122 3.46 -2.96 -0.39
C GLY A 122 2.79 -3.97 -1.32
N THR A 123 1.49 -3.83 -1.56
CA THR A 123 0.66 -4.79 -2.30
C THR A 123 0.58 -4.53 -3.80
N SER A 124 1.39 -3.62 -4.32
CA SER A 124 1.45 -3.31 -5.75
C SER A 124 1.84 -4.52 -6.58
N VAL A 125 1.17 -4.70 -7.72
CA VAL A 125 1.47 -5.75 -8.72
C VAL A 125 1.97 -5.19 -10.05
N VAL A 126 2.21 -3.86 -10.13
CA VAL A 126 2.66 -3.16 -11.33
C VAL A 126 4.08 -2.59 -11.21
N GLY A 127 4.75 -2.84 -10.10
CA GLY A 127 6.16 -2.51 -9.90
C GLY A 127 6.47 -1.04 -9.58
N HIS A 128 5.47 -0.16 -9.42
CA HIS A 128 5.71 1.28 -9.18
C HIS A 128 6.37 1.58 -7.82
N ILE A 129 6.39 0.61 -6.90
CA ILE A 129 7.08 0.72 -5.61
C ILE A 129 8.46 0.06 -5.61
N ASN A 130 8.88 -0.53 -6.72
CA ASN A 130 10.19 -1.17 -6.84
C ASN A 130 11.25 -0.08 -7.12
N PRO A 131 12.36 -0.04 -6.38
CA PRO A 131 13.47 0.87 -6.68
C PRO A 131 14.05 0.60 -8.08
N GLU A 132 14.46 1.67 -8.75
CA GLU A 132 15.14 1.59 -10.05
C GLU A 132 16.62 1.93 -9.91
N GLU A 133 17.47 1.24 -10.69
CA GLU A 133 18.90 1.52 -10.76
C GLU A 133 19.17 2.67 -11.74
N ASN A 134 18.78 3.88 -11.36
CA ASN A 134 18.96 5.09 -12.18
C ASN A 134 20.14 6.00 -11.74
N GLY A 135 20.97 5.50 -10.80
CA GLY A 135 22.13 6.22 -10.28
C GLY A 135 21.83 7.17 -9.11
N ARG A 136 20.56 7.47 -8.82
CA ARG A 136 20.17 8.32 -7.67
C ARG A 136 19.83 7.44 -6.46
N PRO A 137 20.14 7.90 -5.23
CA PRO A 137 19.66 7.23 -4.03
C PRO A 137 18.14 7.20 -3.97
N VAL A 138 17.58 6.16 -3.39
CA VAL A 138 16.12 5.97 -3.25
C VAL A 138 15.74 5.93 -1.78
N LEU A 139 14.82 6.81 -1.39
CA LEU A 139 14.17 6.82 -0.08
C LEU A 139 12.74 6.30 -0.22
N THR A 140 12.42 5.16 0.38
CA THR A 140 11.04 4.70 0.50
C THR A 140 10.40 5.30 1.74
N ILE A 141 9.21 5.87 1.61
CA ILE A 141 8.43 6.46 2.72
C ILE A 141 7.24 5.57 3.00
N ASP A 142 7.32 4.78 4.06
CA ASP A 142 6.26 3.87 4.52
C ASP A 142 5.27 4.62 5.41
N MET A 143 4.06 4.76 4.91
CA MET A 143 2.98 5.52 5.55
C MET A 143 2.25 4.73 6.65
N THR A 144 2.57 3.46 6.89
CA THR A 144 1.78 2.57 7.75
C THR A 144 1.69 3.00 9.22
N ARG A 145 2.56 3.90 9.69
CA ARG A 145 2.46 4.48 11.03
C ARG A 145 1.42 5.62 11.16
N MET A 146 0.88 6.09 10.04
CA MET A 146 -0.23 7.05 10.02
C MET A 146 -1.57 6.30 9.89
N ASP A 147 -1.96 5.54 10.92
CA ASP A 147 -3.00 4.50 10.88
C ASP A 147 -4.26 4.82 11.71
N GLN A 148 -4.53 6.08 11.97
CA GLN A 148 -5.60 6.52 12.87
C GLN A 148 -6.83 7.02 12.11
N LEU A 149 -8.03 6.71 12.64
CA LEU A 149 -9.25 7.47 12.38
C LEU A 149 -9.13 8.82 13.13
N MET A 150 -8.86 9.89 12.39
CA MET A 150 -8.62 11.21 12.95
C MET A 150 -9.92 11.94 13.29
N HIS A 151 -10.95 11.74 12.47
CA HIS A 151 -12.24 12.40 12.64
C HIS A 151 -13.35 11.63 11.93
N LEU A 152 -14.56 11.62 12.52
CA LEU A 152 -15.78 11.13 11.89
C LEU A 152 -16.88 12.19 12.01
N ASP A 153 -17.20 12.81 10.89
CA ASP A 153 -18.39 13.65 10.75
C ASP A 153 -19.61 12.77 10.47
N LYS A 154 -20.41 12.55 11.52
CA LYS A 154 -21.60 11.69 11.44
C LYS A 154 -22.74 12.30 10.64
N GLU A 155 -22.83 13.64 10.60
CA GLU A 155 -23.86 14.35 9.85
C GLU A 155 -23.59 14.25 8.34
N SER A 156 -22.37 14.54 7.94
CA SER A 156 -21.94 14.44 6.53
C SER A 156 -21.57 13.02 6.10
N GLN A 157 -21.47 12.07 7.03
CA GLN A 157 -21.01 10.71 6.82
C GLN A 157 -19.62 10.65 6.15
N ILE A 158 -18.69 11.43 6.69
CA ILE A 158 -17.31 11.50 6.19
C ILE A 158 -16.34 11.18 7.31
N ALA A 159 -15.48 10.19 7.08
CA ALA A 159 -14.38 9.85 7.96
C ALA A 159 -13.05 10.36 7.40
N THR A 160 -12.20 10.89 8.26
CA THR A 160 -10.82 11.28 7.92
C THR A 160 -9.85 10.31 8.56
N PHE A 161 -9.04 9.67 7.74
CA PHE A 161 -8.01 8.71 8.16
C PHE A 161 -6.61 9.20 7.81
N GLY A 162 -5.63 8.81 8.62
CA GLY A 162 -4.25 8.76 8.17
C GLY A 162 -4.10 7.79 7.00
N ALA A 163 -3.34 8.17 5.99
CA ALA A 163 -3.26 7.44 4.73
C ALA A 163 -2.67 6.01 4.84
N GLY A 164 -1.95 5.74 5.93
CA GLY A 164 -1.35 4.44 6.23
C GLY A 164 -2.31 3.43 6.88
N THR A 165 -3.57 3.81 7.16
CA THR A 165 -4.53 2.90 7.81
C THR A 165 -4.85 1.72 6.89
N ILE A 166 -4.55 0.49 7.34
CA ILE A 166 -4.86 -0.75 6.61
C ILE A 166 -6.35 -1.10 6.70
N GLY A 167 -6.83 -1.92 5.76
CA GLY A 167 -8.25 -2.27 5.65
C GLY A 167 -8.89 -2.77 6.93
N PRO A 168 -8.33 -3.76 7.66
CA PRO A 168 -8.86 -4.20 8.95
C PRO A 168 -8.99 -3.08 9.99
N HIS A 169 -8.01 -2.16 10.04
CA HIS A 169 -8.06 -1.01 10.97
C HIS A 169 -9.07 0.04 10.54
N VAL A 170 -9.24 0.30 9.23
CA VAL A 170 -10.31 1.18 8.71
C VAL A 170 -11.67 0.67 9.18
N GLU A 171 -11.96 -0.60 8.93
CA GLU A 171 -13.25 -1.19 9.28
C GLU A 171 -13.47 -1.32 10.80
N SER A 172 -12.46 -1.74 11.57
CA SER A 172 -12.61 -1.88 13.02
C SER A 172 -12.87 -0.54 13.71
N GLN A 173 -12.15 0.52 13.32
CA GLN A 173 -12.35 1.87 13.86
C GLN A 173 -13.72 2.44 13.48
N LEU A 174 -14.20 2.23 12.24
CA LEU A 174 -15.54 2.64 11.81
C LEU A 174 -16.65 1.84 12.49
N LYS A 175 -16.52 0.51 12.58
CA LYS A 175 -17.52 -0.36 13.22
C LYS A 175 -17.73 -0.01 14.69
N SER A 176 -16.69 0.39 15.39
CA SER A 176 -16.80 0.90 16.78
C SER A 176 -17.66 2.17 16.90
N GLN A 177 -17.85 2.89 15.79
CA GLN A 177 -18.67 4.10 15.70
C GLN A 177 -20.03 3.89 15.01
N GLY A 178 -20.32 2.64 14.59
CA GLY A 178 -21.56 2.28 13.90
C GLY A 178 -21.54 2.51 12.38
N TYR A 179 -20.35 2.56 11.76
CA TYR A 179 -20.15 2.80 10.33
C TYR A 179 -19.30 1.74 9.68
N THR A 180 -19.30 1.72 8.36
CA THR A 180 -18.42 0.93 7.49
C THR A 180 -18.00 1.77 6.27
N LEU A 181 -16.81 1.53 5.75
CA LEU A 181 -16.39 2.04 4.45
C LEU A 181 -16.92 1.14 3.32
N GLY A 182 -16.92 -0.18 3.54
CA GLY A 182 -17.37 -1.15 2.56
C GLY A 182 -16.43 -1.36 1.38
N HIS A 183 -15.16 -0.94 1.49
CA HIS A 183 -14.15 -1.11 0.45
C HIS A 183 -13.26 -2.30 0.75
N TYR A 184 -13.43 -3.41 0.01
CA TYR A 184 -12.73 -4.68 0.21
C TYR A 184 -11.98 -5.11 -1.05
N PRO A 185 -10.83 -4.48 -1.39
CA PRO A 185 -9.97 -4.99 -2.46
C PRO A 185 -9.38 -6.35 -2.09
N GLN A 186 -8.86 -7.11 -3.06
CA GLN A 186 -8.24 -8.42 -2.79
C GLN A 186 -7.07 -8.33 -1.78
N SER A 187 -6.39 -7.20 -1.78
CA SER A 187 -5.27 -6.91 -0.86
C SER A 187 -5.71 -6.27 0.47
N TRP A 188 -7.00 -6.29 0.81
CA TRP A 188 -7.60 -5.55 1.92
C TRP A 188 -6.86 -5.68 3.25
N GLU A 189 -6.39 -6.88 3.58
CA GLU A 189 -5.71 -7.15 4.85
C GLU A 189 -4.38 -6.38 5.01
N LEU A 190 -3.70 -6.10 3.89
CA LEU A 190 -2.37 -5.50 3.89
C LEU A 190 -2.33 -4.11 3.28
N SER A 191 -3.26 -3.78 2.38
CA SER A 191 -3.27 -2.50 1.69
C SER A 191 -3.85 -1.36 2.53
N THR A 192 -3.41 -0.14 2.25
CA THR A 192 -3.78 1.06 3.02
C THR A 192 -4.78 1.93 2.26
N ILE A 193 -5.55 2.73 3.00
CA ILE A 193 -6.54 3.64 2.41
C ILE A 193 -5.90 4.68 1.47
N GLY A 194 -4.71 5.19 1.79
CA GLY A 194 -3.95 6.06 0.89
C GLY A 194 -3.50 5.33 -0.38
N GLY A 195 -3.07 4.07 -0.24
CA GLY A 195 -2.73 3.20 -1.37
C GLY A 195 -3.93 2.94 -2.28
N TRP A 196 -5.13 2.77 -1.72
CA TRP A 196 -6.34 2.61 -2.52
C TRP A 196 -6.63 3.83 -3.39
N VAL A 197 -6.51 5.03 -2.83
CA VAL A 197 -6.66 6.29 -3.58
C VAL A 197 -5.57 6.40 -4.64
N ALA A 198 -4.31 6.16 -4.26
CA ALA A 198 -3.17 6.26 -5.16
C ALA A 198 -3.24 5.27 -6.34
N SER A 199 -3.83 4.09 -6.17
CA SER A 199 -3.99 3.08 -7.23
C SER A 199 -5.37 3.06 -7.89
N ARG A 200 -6.30 3.91 -7.46
CA ARG A 200 -7.70 3.95 -7.93
C ARG A 200 -8.38 2.59 -7.80
N SER A 201 -8.25 1.95 -6.66
CA SER A 201 -8.64 0.57 -6.44
C SER A 201 -10.15 0.34 -6.49
N SER A 202 -10.55 -0.92 -6.79
CA SER A 202 -11.90 -1.43 -6.63
C SER A 202 -11.90 -2.60 -5.64
N GLY A 203 -13.03 -2.88 -5.02
CA GLY A 203 -13.21 -3.96 -4.07
C GLY A 203 -14.37 -4.87 -4.42
N GLN A 204 -14.47 -6.00 -3.73
CA GLN A 204 -15.50 -7.01 -3.98
C GLN A 204 -16.93 -6.49 -3.72
N GLN A 205 -17.09 -5.48 -2.87
CA GLN A 205 -18.38 -4.85 -2.56
C GLN A 205 -18.60 -3.52 -3.30
N SER A 206 -17.79 -3.21 -4.31
CA SER A 206 -17.90 -1.95 -5.07
C SER A 206 -19.22 -1.77 -5.81
N LEU A 207 -19.93 -2.86 -6.08
CA LEU A 207 -21.28 -2.79 -6.65
C LEU A 207 -22.27 -2.12 -5.68
N ARG A 208 -22.11 -2.35 -4.38
CA ARG A 208 -22.96 -1.79 -3.32
C ARG A 208 -22.47 -0.42 -2.87
N TYR A 209 -21.18 -0.31 -2.51
CA TYR A 209 -20.61 0.86 -1.85
C TYR A 209 -19.90 1.82 -2.79
N GLY A 210 -19.63 1.41 -4.02
CA GLY A 210 -18.84 2.15 -4.99
C GLY A 210 -17.37 1.74 -4.98
N ARG A 211 -16.61 2.31 -5.92
CA ARG A 211 -15.16 2.22 -5.98
C ARG A 211 -14.54 3.35 -5.16
N ILE A 212 -13.24 3.27 -4.92
CA ILE A 212 -12.56 4.28 -4.08
C ILE A 212 -12.72 5.72 -4.62
N GLU A 213 -12.76 5.92 -5.94
CA GLU A 213 -12.97 7.24 -6.54
C GLU A 213 -14.34 7.85 -6.19
N GLN A 214 -15.34 7.02 -5.91
CA GLN A 214 -16.68 7.46 -5.49
C GLN A 214 -16.74 7.73 -3.98
N MET A 215 -15.88 7.05 -3.21
CA MET A 215 -15.78 7.21 -1.76
C MET A 215 -14.86 8.36 -1.37
N PHE A 216 -13.78 8.59 -2.13
CA PHE A 216 -12.79 9.62 -1.85
C PHE A 216 -13.42 11.02 -1.92
N ALA A 217 -13.53 11.66 -0.78
CA ALA A 217 -14.20 12.95 -0.63
C ALA A 217 -13.20 14.12 -0.56
N GLY A 218 -11.92 13.86 -0.40
CA GLY A 218 -10.87 14.85 -0.25
C GLY A 218 -9.73 14.33 0.64
N GLY A 219 -8.85 15.19 1.09
CA GLY A 219 -7.73 14.80 1.93
C GLY A 219 -6.57 15.78 1.90
N ARG A 220 -5.40 15.32 2.33
CA ARG A 220 -4.18 16.11 2.35
C ARG A 220 -3.06 15.37 1.63
N ILE A 221 -2.32 16.10 0.83
CA ILE A 221 -1.20 15.58 0.03
C ILE A 221 -0.01 16.50 0.23
N GLU A 222 1.13 15.93 0.55
CA GLU A 222 2.40 16.64 0.61
C GLU A 222 3.12 16.53 -0.73
N THR A 223 3.59 17.66 -1.23
CA THR A 223 4.33 17.76 -2.50
C THR A 223 5.62 18.56 -2.31
N LEU A 224 6.53 18.49 -3.27
CA LEU A 224 7.74 19.33 -3.29
C LEU A 224 7.44 20.84 -3.36
N LYS A 225 6.21 21.24 -3.65
CA LYS A 225 5.76 22.66 -3.69
C LYS A 225 4.99 23.07 -2.44
N GLY A 226 4.78 22.15 -1.51
CA GLY A 226 4.05 22.36 -0.26
C GLY A 226 2.85 21.46 -0.14
N THR A 227 2.04 21.73 0.88
CA THR A 227 0.82 21.00 1.21
C THR A 227 -0.31 21.38 0.27
N LEU A 228 -1.02 20.39 -0.24
CA LEU A 228 -2.28 20.57 -0.94
C LEU A 228 -3.41 19.97 -0.09
N ASP A 229 -4.28 20.82 0.40
CA ASP A 229 -5.54 20.42 1.02
C ASP A 229 -6.61 20.30 -0.06
N ILE A 230 -7.17 19.09 -0.23
CA ILE A 230 -8.29 18.85 -1.13
C ILE A 230 -9.57 18.96 -0.29
N PRO A 231 -10.36 20.03 -0.47
CA PRO A 231 -11.57 20.24 0.32
C PRO A 231 -12.64 19.23 -0.07
N THR A 232 -13.47 18.83 0.90
CA THR A 232 -14.68 18.07 0.63
C THR A 232 -15.75 19.04 0.11
N ILE A 233 -16.05 18.92 -1.18
CA ILE A 233 -17.08 19.73 -1.84
C ILE A 233 -18.16 18.78 -2.35
N PRO A 234 -19.46 19.03 -2.05
CA PRO A 234 -20.56 18.36 -2.73
C PRO A 234 -20.46 18.52 -4.25
N ALA A 235 -21.22 17.75 -5.01
CA ALA A 235 -21.22 17.84 -6.46
C ALA A 235 -21.29 19.31 -6.93
N SER A 236 -20.32 19.72 -7.73
CA SER A 236 -20.17 21.09 -8.23
C SER A 236 -19.97 21.05 -9.74
N SER A 237 -20.51 22.07 -10.44
CA SER A 237 -20.26 22.30 -11.86
C SER A 237 -19.13 23.33 -12.08
N ALA A 238 -18.43 23.77 -11.03
CA ALA A 238 -17.35 24.75 -11.10
C ALA A 238 -15.99 24.09 -11.16
N GLY A 239 -15.23 24.35 -12.21
CA GLY A 239 -13.84 23.96 -12.41
C GLY A 239 -13.61 22.43 -12.52
N PRO A 240 -12.34 22.02 -12.68
CA PRO A 240 -11.96 20.61 -12.64
C PRO A 240 -12.03 20.08 -11.20
N ASP A 241 -12.39 18.80 -11.05
CA ASP A 241 -12.33 18.11 -9.77
C ASP A 241 -10.89 17.74 -9.43
N VAL A 242 -10.32 18.44 -8.44
CA VAL A 242 -8.92 18.25 -8.03
C VAL A 242 -8.66 16.83 -7.51
N ARG A 243 -9.68 16.14 -6.98
CA ARG A 243 -9.55 14.75 -6.52
C ARG A 243 -9.10 13.82 -7.65
N GLU A 244 -9.61 14.05 -8.86
CA GLU A 244 -9.30 13.24 -10.05
C GLU A 244 -7.83 13.34 -10.47
N PHE A 245 -7.12 14.41 -10.12
CA PHE A 245 -5.69 14.55 -10.41
C PHE A 245 -4.82 13.63 -9.57
N PHE A 246 -5.30 13.17 -8.41
CA PHE A 246 -4.51 12.35 -7.49
C PHE A 246 -4.92 10.88 -7.50
N LEU A 247 -6.14 10.59 -7.92
CA LEU A 247 -6.64 9.22 -8.07
C LEU A 247 -5.85 8.48 -9.16
N GLY A 248 -5.19 7.38 -8.77
CA GLY A 248 -4.44 6.53 -9.70
C GLY A 248 -3.05 7.08 -10.09
N THR A 249 -2.50 8.05 -9.34
CA THR A 249 -1.17 8.62 -9.63
C THR A 249 -0.01 7.80 -9.07
N GLU A 250 -0.31 6.82 -8.22
CA GLU A 250 0.69 5.89 -7.65
C GLU A 250 1.87 6.62 -6.96
N GLY A 251 1.56 7.73 -6.26
CA GLY A 251 2.56 8.54 -5.54
C GLY A 251 3.34 9.54 -6.38
N ARG A 252 3.15 9.60 -7.71
CA ARG A 252 3.93 10.49 -8.61
C ARG A 252 3.59 11.97 -8.47
N MET A 253 2.42 12.30 -7.96
CA MET A 253 1.97 13.69 -7.79
C MET A 253 2.16 14.21 -6.38
N GLY A 254 2.63 13.38 -5.46
CA GLY A 254 2.83 13.70 -4.05
C GLY A 254 2.47 12.53 -3.15
N ILE A 255 2.70 12.70 -1.85
CA ILE A 255 2.41 11.70 -0.83
C ILE A 255 1.11 12.04 -0.13
N ILE A 256 0.13 11.15 -0.22
CA ILE A 256 -1.14 11.28 0.48
C ILE A 256 -0.89 11.03 1.96
N THR A 257 -1.22 11.99 2.81
CA THR A 257 -1.08 11.89 4.28
C THR A 257 -2.42 11.72 4.98
N GLU A 258 -3.50 12.29 4.42
CA GLU A 258 -4.85 12.15 4.95
C GLU A 258 -5.84 11.81 3.83
N VAL A 259 -6.77 10.92 4.14
CA VAL A 259 -7.87 10.54 3.24
C VAL A 259 -9.20 10.82 3.92
N LYS A 260 -10.03 11.65 3.29
CA LYS A 260 -11.44 11.82 3.65
C LYS A 260 -12.28 10.92 2.77
N ALA A 261 -13.02 10.01 3.38
CA ALA A 261 -13.83 9.03 2.67
C ALA A 261 -15.29 9.07 3.14
N ARG A 262 -16.23 8.92 2.20
CA ARG A 262 -17.65 8.73 2.50
C ARG A 262 -17.84 7.36 3.13
N VAL A 263 -18.55 7.34 4.26
CA VAL A 263 -18.86 6.13 5.01
C VAL A 263 -20.36 5.90 5.06
N THR A 264 -20.76 4.67 5.33
CA THR A 264 -22.18 4.28 5.40
C THR A 264 -22.47 3.75 6.81
N PRO A 265 -23.63 4.07 7.42
CA PRO A 265 -24.05 3.43 8.66
C PRO A 265 -24.10 1.90 8.47
N LEU A 266 -23.75 1.17 9.52
CA LEU A 266 -23.87 -0.29 9.52
C LEU A 266 -25.32 -0.70 9.27
N PRO A 267 -25.58 -1.74 8.46
CA PRO A 267 -26.92 -2.26 8.26
C PRO A 267 -27.47 -2.81 9.58
N GLU A 268 -28.75 -2.63 9.86
CA GLU A 268 -29.41 -3.18 11.03
C GLU A 268 -29.46 -4.72 11.00
N GLN A 269 -29.54 -5.27 9.79
CA GLN A 269 -29.54 -6.72 9.56
C GLN A 269 -28.84 -7.06 8.24
N GLU A 270 -28.05 -8.11 8.27
CA GLU A 270 -27.38 -8.68 7.10
C GLU A 270 -27.69 -10.18 6.99
N SER A 271 -27.98 -10.64 5.77
CA SER A 271 -28.22 -12.06 5.50
C SER A 271 -27.52 -12.49 4.21
N PHE A 272 -26.97 -13.71 4.21
CA PHE A 272 -26.27 -14.27 3.07
C PHE A 272 -27.07 -15.43 2.49
N HIS A 273 -27.23 -15.45 1.19
CA HIS A 273 -27.98 -16.49 0.48
C HIS A 273 -27.15 -17.03 -0.67
N VAL A 274 -27.18 -18.36 -0.85
CA VAL A 274 -26.61 -19.04 -2.02
C VAL A 274 -27.75 -19.62 -2.83
N LEU A 275 -27.82 -19.26 -4.10
CA LEU A 275 -28.80 -19.78 -5.05
C LEU A 275 -28.09 -20.71 -6.04
N PHE A 276 -28.64 -21.89 -6.23
CA PHE A 276 -28.19 -22.86 -7.22
C PHE A 276 -29.22 -22.89 -8.37
N PHE A 277 -28.73 -22.80 -9.61
CA PHE A 277 -29.56 -22.81 -10.83
C PHE A 277 -29.25 -24.03 -11.67
#